data_2550d6bc2b6a672eba59db597264b113
#
_entry.id   2550d6bc2b6a672eba59db597264b113
#
_cell.length_a   1.000
_cell.length_b   1.000
_cell.length_c   1.000
_cell.angle_alpha   90.00
_cell.angle_beta   90.00
_cell.angle_gamma   90.00
#
_symmetry.space_group_name_H-M   'P 1'
#
loop_
_entity.id
_entity.type
_entity.pdbx_description
1 polymer ?
#
loop_
_entity_poly.entity_id
_entity_poly.type
_entity_poly.pdbx_seq_one_letter_code
_entity_poly.pdbx_strand_id
1 'polypeptide(L)'
;QKIKKILKNKNSNLVYGPERIVQSKSLIELPKLPQILACEKKSAFESSKKLFLKISKKIIKTSILEAELIKLYSNANRYINFAIANQLYTICHLNNLDFKRVRNIMQDGYARNLNLTNAGFTAGPCLVKDTMQLKYFTKNSFSLGSAAMKVNENIPNLIIDKLKKFNSYKSKKIGLLGLTFKGETDDTRDSLSIVLLNKLKKLNLKILQSDEYYKTKNGISKKELINKSDI
;
A
#
# COMPACT_ATOMS: atom_id res chain seq x y z
N GLN A 1 18.96 -15.44 -7.70
CA GLN A 1 19.73 -16.66 -7.36
C GLN A 1 18.90 -17.94 -7.50
N LYS A 2 17.65 -18.00 -7.00
CA LYS A 2 16.79 -19.21 -7.10
C LYS A 2 16.51 -19.58 -8.57
N ILE A 3 16.17 -18.63 -9.43
CA ILE A 3 15.92 -18.87 -10.86
C ILE A 3 17.16 -19.44 -11.56
N LYS A 4 18.35 -18.94 -11.28
CA LYS A 4 19.60 -19.48 -11.82
C LYS A 4 19.84 -20.94 -11.43
N LYS A 5 19.50 -21.31 -10.18
CA LYS A 5 19.60 -22.71 -9.74
C LYS A 5 18.61 -23.62 -10.49
N ILE A 6 17.40 -23.12 -10.78
CA ILE A 6 16.36 -23.86 -11.52
C ILE A 6 16.76 -24.06 -12.97
N LEU A 7 17.28 -23.01 -13.63
CA LEU A 7 17.63 -23.07 -15.05
C LEU A 7 18.81 -24.01 -15.37
N LYS A 8 19.57 -24.47 -14.36
CA LYS A 8 20.70 -25.41 -14.50
C LYS A 8 21.71 -25.07 -15.62
N ASN A 9 21.46 -24.01 -16.40
CA ASN A 9 22.23 -23.62 -17.58
C ASN A 9 23.05 -22.34 -17.27
N LYS A 10 24.35 -22.54 -17.13
CA LYS A 10 25.31 -21.44 -16.89
C LYS A 10 25.35 -20.41 -18.06
N ASN A 11 24.82 -20.76 -19.24
CA ASN A 11 24.80 -19.91 -20.43
C ASN A 11 23.51 -19.13 -20.65
N SER A 12 22.51 -19.22 -19.74
CA SER A 12 21.27 -18.49 -19.87
C SER A 12 21.48 -16.96 -19.86
N ASN A 13 20.78 -16.27 -20.77
CA ASN A 13 20.75 -14.81 -20.84
C ASN A 13 19.66 -14.26 -19.89
N LEU A 14 19.84 -14.50 -18.59
CA LEU A 14 18.89 -14.03 -17.59
C LEU A 14 19.02 -12.53 -17.40
N VAL A 15 17.89 -11.83 -17.55
CA VAL A 15 17.76 -10.40 -17.25
C VAL A 15 16.62 -10.24 -16.24
N TYR A 16 16.86 -9.44 -15.22
CA TYR A 16 15.84 -9.05 -14.24
C TYR A 16 15.48 -7.57 -14.45
N GLY A 17 14.18 -7.32 -14.65
CA GLY A 17 13.63 -5.97 -14.73
C GLY A 17 12.51 -5.81 -13.71
N PRO A 18 12.75 -5.10 -12.60
CA PRO A 18 11.72 -4.90 -11.57
C PRO A 18 10.60 -4.00 -12.09
N GLU A 19 9.36 -4.46 -11.94
CA GLU A 19 8.20 -3.66 -12.26
C GLU A 19 7.87 -2.70 -11.11
N ARG A 20 7.64 -1.40 -11.44
CA ARG A 20 7.37 -0.33 -10.47
C ARG A 20 6.10 0.46 -10.77
N ILE A 21 5.31 0.01 -11.73
CA ILE A 21 4.07 0.68 -12.15
C ILE A 21 3.00 0.55 -11.08
N VAL A 22 2.16 1.56 -10.96
CA VAL A 22 0.96 1.50 -10.12
C VAL A 22 -0.16 0.80 -10.89
N GLN A 23 -0.83 -0.16 -10.25
CA GLN A 23 -2.01 -0.82 -10.78
C GLN A 23 -3.06 0.22 -11.20
N SER A 24 -3.73 0.02 -12.31
CA SER A 24 -4.64 0.92 -13.02
C SER A 24 -3.99 2.10 -13.79
N LYS A 25 -2.67 2.37 -13.65
CA LYS A 25 -1.96 3.43 -14.37
C LYS A 25 -0.85 2.94 -15.31
N SER A 26 -0.83 1.65 -15.60
CA SER A 26 0.27 0.98 -16.32
C SER A 26 0.60 1.63 -17.67
N LEU A 27 -0.41 1.89 -18.50
CA LEU A 27 -0.20 2.48 -19.83
C LEU A 27 0.34 3.90 -19.80
N ILE A 28 0.05 4.65 -18.73
CA ILE A 28 0.50 6.03 -18.54
C ILE A 28 1.91 6.07 -17.97
N GLU A 29 2.22 5.18 -17.01
CA GLU A 29 3.49 5.21 -16.27
C GLU A 29 4.61 4.47 -16.99
N LEU A 30 4.31 3.38 -17.70
CA LEU A 30 5.32 2.55 -18.36
C LEU A 30 6.27 3.36 -19.29
N PRO A 31 5.80 4.26 -20.18
CA PRO A 31 6.68 5.06 -21.01
C PRO A 31 7.41 6.18 -20.26
N LYS A 32 6.93 6.58 -19.08
CA LYS A 32 7.49 7.70 -18.29
C LYS A 32 8.55 7.26 -17.30
N LEU A 33 8.39 6.07 -16.71
CA LEU A 33 9.32 5.56 -15.70
C LEU A 33 10.60 5.03 -16.34
N PRO A 34 11.78 5.37 -15.79
CA PRO A 34 13.03 4.72 -16.18
C PRO A 34 12.94 3.21 -15.90
N GLN A 35 13.25 2.40 -16.92
CA GLN A 35 13.29 0.96 -16.76
C GLN A 35 14.64 0.52 -16.17
N ILE A 36 14.61 -0.24 -15.10
CA ILE A 36 15.80 -0.83 -14.49
C ILE A 36 16.02 -2.19 -15.12
N LEU A 37 17.24 -2.46 -15.58
CA LEU A 37 17.63 -3.77 -16.12
C LEU A 37 18.90 -4.25 -15.42
N ALA A 38 18.83 -5.47 -14.91
CA ALA A 38 19.93 -6.12 -14.22
C ALA A 38 20.27 -7.47 -14.85
N CYS A 39 21.52 -7.64 -15.24
CA CYS A 39 22.03 -8.91 -15.79
C CYS A 39 23.54 -8.98 -15.63
N GLU A 40 24.08 -10.19 -15.74
CA GLU A 40 25.54 -10.40 -15.66
C GLU A 40 26.23 -10.24 -17.01
N LYS A 41 25.57 -10.70 -18.09
CA LYS A 41 26.16 -10.69 -19.43
C LYS A 41 25.86 -9.37 -20.17
N LYS A 42 26.91 -8.77 -20.75
CA LYS A 42 26.79 -7.55 -21.57
C LYS A 42 25.86 -7.74 -22.77
N SER A 43 25.94 -8.90 -23.47
CA SER A 43 25.08 -9.21 -24.60
C SER A 43 23.60 -9.28 -24.22
N ALA A 44 23.27 -9.87 -23.06
CA ALA A 44 21.92 -9.91 -22.55
C ALA A 44 21.39 -8.51 -22.20
N PHE A 45 22.24 -7.64 -21.66
CA PHE A 45 21.90 -6.24 -21.41
C PHE A 45 21.56 -5.50 -22.70
N GLU A 46 22.42 -5.57 -23.71
CA GLU A 46 22.21 -4.84 -24.97
C GLU A 46 20.95 -5.29 -25.71
N SER A 47 20.70 -6.61 -25.74
CA SER A 47 19.46 -7.15 -26.34
C SER A 47 18.23 -6.66 -25.59
N SER A 48 18.23 -6.71 -24.26
CA SER A 48 17.12 -6.25 -23.43
C SER A 48 16.92 -4.75 -23.52
N LYS A 49 18.01 -3.97 -23.53
CA LYS A 49 17.98 -2.52 -23.70
C LYS A 49 17.27 -2.13 -24.99
N LYS A 50 17.60 -2.79 -26.12
CA LYS A 50 16.93 -2.55 -27.41
C LYS A 50 15.42 -2.80 -27.33
N LEU A 51 15.00 -3.87 -26.61
CA LEU A 51 13.59 -4.18 -26.41
C LEU A 51 12.89 -3.12 -25.58
N PHE A 52 13.43 -2.81 -24.40
CA PHE A 52 12.81 -1.90 -23.44
C PHE A 52 12.84 -0.43 -23.86
N LEU A 53 13.77 -0.01 -24.74
CA LEU A 53 13.76 1.33 -25.36
C LEU A 53 12.55 1.56 -26.27
N LYS A 54 11.82 0.49 -26.68
CA LYS A 54 10.58 0.65 -27.42
C LYS A 54 9.41 1.15 -26.54
N ILE A 55 9.52 1.00 -25.22
CA ILE A 55 8.46 1.29 -24.26
C ILE A 55 8.85 2.30 -23.18
N SER A 56 10.15 2.50 -22.93
CA SER A 56 10.65 3.44 -21.92
C SER A 56 11.77 4.30 -22.51
N LYS A 57 11.74 5.58 -22.21
CA LYS A 57 12.74 6.56 -22.71
C LYS A 57 14.11 6.44 -22.05
N LYS A 58 14.19 5.79 -20.88
CA LYS A 58 15.43 5.71 -20.08
C LYS A 58 15.62 4.32 -19.51
N ILE A 59 16.80 3.75 -19.76
CA ILE A 59 17.24 2.46 -19.21
C ILE A 59 18.34 2.71 -18.18
N ILE A 60 18.20 2.10 -17.00
CA ILE A 60 19.19 2.13 -15.93
C ILE A 60 19.75 0.72 -15.75
N LYS A 61 21.06 0.57 -15.96
CA LYS A 61 21.77 -0.69 -15.70
C LYS A 61 22.17 -0.78 -14.24
N THR A 62 21.95 -1.95 -13.62
CA THR A 62 22.39 -2.21 -12.24
C THR A 62 22.68 -3.70 -12.04
N SER A 63 23.15 -4.11 -10.87
CA SER A 63 23.29 -5.51 -10.49
C SER A 63 21.93 -6.13 -10.13
N ILE A 64 21.83 -7.47 -10.18
CA ILE A 64 20.61 -8.18 -9.85
C ILE A 64 20.17 -7.90 -8.40
N LEU A 65 21.13 -7.93 -7.46
CA LEU A 65 20.84 -7.67 -6.06
C LEU A 65 20.35 -6.25 -5.80
N GLU A 66 20.97 -5.25 -6.44
CA GLU A 66 20.51 -3.86 -6.36
C GLU A 66 19.09 -3.71 -6.92
N ALA A 67 18.80 -4.31 -8.08
CA ALA A 67 17.47 -4.24 -8.68
C ALA A 67 16.39 -4.89 -7.80
N GLU A 68 16.69 -6.03 -7.17
CA GLU A 68 15.81 -6.67 -6.19
C GLU A 68 15.57 -5.76 -4.97
N LEU A 69 16.65 -5.20 -4.41
CA LEU A 69 16.56 -4.29 -3.27
C LEU A 69 15.80 -3.00 -3.59
N ILE A 70 16.07 -2.38 -4.74
CA ILE A 70 15.37 -1.18 -5.21
C ILE A 70 13.86 -1.43 -5.27
N LYS A 71 13.44 -2.58 -5.81
CA LYS A 71 12.02 -2.94 -5.88
C LYS A 71 11.38 -3.06 -4.51
N LEU A 72 11.98 -3.86 -3.65
CA LEU A 72 11.44 -4.12 -2.31
C LEU A 72 11.45 -2.85 -1.45
N TYR A 73 12.56 -2.11 -1.45
CA TYR A 73 12.71 -0.94 -0.61
C TYR A 73 11.86 0.24 -1.08
N SER A 74 11.61 0.38 -2.39
CA SER A 74 10.68 1.40 -2.90
C SER A 74 9.27 1.23 -2.34
N ASN A 75 8.76 0.00 -2.25
CA ASN A 75 7.46 -0.28 -1.65
C ASN A 75 7.50 -0.15 -0.12
N ALA A 76 8.54 -0.66 0.52
CA ALA A 76 8.72 -0.52 1.97
C ALA A 76 8.82 0.96 2.40
N ASN A 77 9.54 1.80 1.67
CA ASN A 77 9.63 3.24 1.91
C ASN A 77 8.25 3.92 1.84
N ARG A 78 7.45 3.59 0.83
CA ARG A 78 6.07 4.11 0.74
C ARG A 78 5.22 3.65 1.92
N TYR A 79 5.34 2.39 2.32
CA TYR A 79 4.62 1.82 3.46
C TYR A 79 4.99 2.50 4.79
N ILE A 80 6.27 2.81 4.99
CA ILE A 80 6.79 3.55 6.15
C ILE A 80 6.27 4.98 6.16
N ASN A 81 6.24 5.68 5.02
CA ASN A 81 5.72 7.04 4.93
C ASN A 81 4.24 7.11 5.34
N PHE A 82 3.43 6.12 4.98
CA PHE A 82 2.07 6.02 5.50
C PHE A 82 2.03 5.75 7.00
N ALA A 83 2.93 4.94 7.53
CA ALA A 83 2.99 4.68 8.97
C ALA A 83 3.35 5.94 9.77
N ILE A 84 4.21 6.81 9.24
CA ILE A 84 4.51 8.12 9.84
C ILE A 84 3.22 8.94 9.98
N ALA A 85 2.43 9.05 8.91
CA ALA A 85 1.17 9.79 8.93
C ALA A 85 0.14 9.13 9.88
N ASN A 86 0.03 7.81 9.86
CA ASN A 86 -0.85 7.05 10.73
C ASN A 86 -0.45 7.16 12.21
N GLN A 87 0.83 7.21 12.50
CA GLN A 87 1.31 7.45 13.87
C GLN A 87 0.95 8.85 14.35
N LEU A 88 1.14 9.88 13.52
CA LEU A 88 0.72 11.24 13.84
C LEU A 88 -0.80 11.32 14.05
N TYR A 89 -1.59 10.65 13.19
CA TYR A 89 -3.04 10.56 13.36
C TYR A 89 -3.42 9.94 14.70
N THR A 90 -2.74 8.88 15.11
CA THR A 90 -2.96 8.22 16.40
C THR A 90 -2.68 9.19 17.56
N ILE A 91 -1.55 9.92 17.51
CA ILE A 91 -1.19 10.93 18.52
C ILE A 91 -2.24 12.04 18.57
N CYS A 92 -2.65 12.57 17.43
CA CYS A 92 -3.69 13.59 17.37
C CYS A 92 -5.01 13.10 17.99
N HIS A 93 -5.41 11.85 17.64
CA HIS A 93 -6.63 11.25 18.19
C HIS A 93 -6.60 11.09 19.71
N LEU A 94 -5.48 10.64 20.27
CA LEU A 94 -5.32 10.47 21.72
C LEU A 94 -5.36 11.80 22.49
N ASN A 95 -4.99 12.90 21.83
CA ASN A 95 -4.99 14.24 22.41
C ASN A 95 -6.19 15.09 21.97
N ASN A 96 -7.21 14.51 21.33
CA ASN A 96 -8.39 15.20 20.80
C ASN A 96 -8.05 16.36 19.82
N LEU A 97 -6.98 16.20 19.03
CA LEU A 97 -6.55 17.16 18.02
C LEU A 97 -7.06 16.75 16.62
N ASP A 98 -7.30 17.75 15.77
CA ASP A 98 -7.58 17.53 14.36
C ASP A 98 -6.30 17.25 13.58
N PHE A 99 -6.10 16.01 13.16
CA PHE A 99 -4.96 15.60 12.35
C PHE A 99 -4.80 16.42 11.07
N LYS A 100 -5.90 16.70 10.38
CA LYS A 100 -5.86 17.45 9.10
C LYS A 100 -5.32 18.87 9.32
N ARG A 101 -5.79 19.52 10.35
CA ARG A 101 -5.32 20.85 10.75
C ARG A 101 -3.83 20.82 11.14
N VAL A 102 -3.42 19.89 12.01
CA VAL A 102 -2.03 19.74 12.45
C VAL A 102 -1.12 19.50 11.24
N ARG A 103 -1.49 18.55 10.37
CA ARG A 103 -0.71 18.23 9.15
C ARG A 103 -0.57 19.45 8.24
N ASN A 104 -1.66 20.19 7.97
CA ASN A 104 -1.64 21.35 7.11
C ASN A 104 -0.71 22.43 7.65
N ILE A 105 -0.77 22.72 8.96
CA ILE A 105 0.13 23.67 9.62
C ILE A 105 1.59 23.21 9.53
N MET A 106 1.86 21.91 9.71
CA MET A 106 3.22 21.36 9.58
C MET A 106 3.80 21.52 8.18
N GLN A 107 2.95 21.59 7.16
CA GLN A 107 3.37 21.70 5.76
C GLN A 107 3.42 23.16 5.26
N ASP A 108 2.70 24.07 5.93
CA ASP A 108 2.59 25.46 5.52
C ASP A 108 3.94 26.19 5.65
N GLY A 109 4.49 26.61 4.51
CA GLY A 109 5.81 27.26 4.42
C GLY A 109 7.01 26.40 4.82
N TYR A 110 6.83 25.09 5.13
CA TYR A 110 7.90 24.22 5.62
C TYR A 110 8.19 23.05 4.67
N ALA A 111 9.12 23.27 3.76
CA ALA A 111 9.44 22.34 2.67
C ALA A 111 9.81 20.91 3.14
N ARG A 112 10.40 20.76 4.35
CA ARG A 112 10.82 19.46 4.89
C ARG A 112 9.65 18.51 5.19
N ASN A 113 8.44 19.03 5.34
CA ASN A 113 7.24 18.25 5.67
C ASN A 113 6.29 18.04 4.48
N LEU A 114 6.63 18.53 3.27
CA LEU A 114 5.76 18.42 2.10
C LEU A 114 5.44 16.98 1.69
N ASN A 115 6.30 16.02 2.03
CA ASN A 115 6.12 14.61 1.75
C ASN A 115 5.24 13.86 2.77
N LEU A 116 4.79 14.52 3.85
CA LEU A 116 3.90 13.92 4.84
C LEU A 116 2.53 13.61 4.21
N THR A 117 2.21 12.34 4.06
CA THR A 117 1.00 11.86 3.42
C THR A 117 -0.25 12.07 4.31
N ASN A 118 -1.43 11.79 3.78
CA ASN A 118 -2.62 11.63 4.60
C ASN A 118 -2.56 10.30 5.37
N ALA A 119 -3.14 10.29 6.56
CA ALA A 119 -3.38 9.07 7.30
C ALA A 119 -4.55 8.28 6.69
N GLY A 120 -4.55 6.97 6.91
CA GLY A 120 -5.62 6.10 6.42
C GLY A 120 -5.18 4.65 6.28
N PHE A 121 -6.06 3.85 5.71
CA PHE A 121 -5.74 2.46 5.42
C PHE A 121 -4.64 2.35 4.38
N THR A 122 -3.55 1.73 4.79
CA THR A 122 -2.40 1.44 3.93
C THR A 122 -2.26 -0.05 3.82
N ALA A 123 -2.76 -0.57 2.74
CA ALA A 123 -2.92 -2.00 2.55
C ALA A 123 -2.57 -2.40 1.11
N GLY A 124 -2.89 -3.64 0.79
CA GLY A 124 -2.69 -4.24 -0.51
C GLY A 124 -1.46 -5.13 -0.55
N PRO A 125 -1.49 -6.12 -1.47
CA PRO A 125 -0.54 -7.23 -1.46
C PRO A 125 0.91 -6.80 -1.69
N CYS A 126 1.15 -5.70 -2.38
CA CYS A 126 2.51 -5.29 -2.74
C CYS A 126 3.26 -4.64 -1.58
N LEU A 127 2.65 -3.67 -0.88
CA LEU A 127 3.34 -2.90 0.15
C LEU A 127 3.68 -3.76 1.37
N VAL A 128 2.71 -4.50 1.88
CA VAL A 128 2.88 -5.38 3.05
C VAL A 128 3.85 -6.51 2.71
N LYS A 129 3.60 -7.22 1.62
CA LYS A 129 4.43 -8.37 1.20
C LYS A 129 5.89 -7.98 0.98
N ASP A 130 6.17 -6.88 0.26
CA ASP A 130 7.54 -6.46 -0.03
C ASP A 130 8.25 -6.00 1.25
N THR A 131 7.54 -5.37 2.19
CA THR A 131 8.07 -5.01 3.52
C THR A 131 8.39 -6.27 4.34
N MET A 132 7.50 -7.27 4.35
CA MET A 132 7.74 -8.57 5.01
C MET A 132 8.94 -9.31 4.38
N GLN A 133 9.02 -9.32 3.05
CA GLN A 133 10.11 -9.97 2.33
C GLN A 133 11.45 -9.32 2.66
N LEU A 134 11.50 -7.98 2.75
CA LEU A 134 12.69 -7.25 3.15
C LEU A 134 13.08 -7.54 4.60
N LYS A 135 12.12 -7.60 5.51
CA LYS A 135 12.34 -8.01 6.90
C LYS A 135 12.98 -9.41 6.99
N TYR A 136 12.45 -10.37 6.23
CA TYR A 136 13.00 -11.73 6.19
C TYR A 136 14.40 -11.76 5.57
N PHE A 137 14.63 -11.04 4.48
CA PHE A 137 15.93 -10.94 3.81
C PHE A 137 17.02 -10.40 4.75
N THR A 138 16.66 -9.43 5.59
CA THR A 138 17.58 -8.83 6.58
C THR A 138 17.64 -9.58 7.92
N LYS A 139 17.18 -10.82 7.98
CA LYS A 139 17.13 -11.65 9.20
C LYS A 139 16.49 -10.90 10.39
N ASN A 140 15.37 -10.23 10.14
CA ASN A 140 14.62 -9.42 11.10
C ASN A 140 15.31 -8.13 11.60
N SER A 141 16.43 -7.72 11.04
CA SER A 141 17.07 -6.44 11.40
C SER A 141 16.39 -5.21 10.81
N PHE A 142 15.33 -5.37 9.99
CA PHE A 142 14.55 -4.27 9.45
C PHE A 142 13.50 -3.77 10.46
N SER A 143 13.99 -3.16 11.55
CA SER A 143 13.16 -2.69 12.67
C SER A 143 12.12 -1.65 12.27
N LEU A 144 12.50 -0.68 11.40
CA LEU A 144 11.60 0.38 10.92
C LEU A 144 10.41 -0.19 10.12
N GLY A 145 10.64 -1.16 9.25
CA GLY A 145 9.57 -1.84 8.52
C GLY A 145 8.64 -2.63 9.47
N SER A 146 9.20 -3.26 10.49
CA SER A 146 8.43 -3.98 11.51
C SER A 146 7.55 -3.04 12.35
N ALA A 147 8.06 -1.87 12.72
CA ALA A 147 7.30 -0.84 13.41
C ALA A 147 6.18 -0.28 12.52
N ALA A 148 6.49 0.02 11.25
CA ALA A 148 5.51 0.50 10.28
C ALA A 148 4.34 -0.47 10.10
N MET A 149 4.60 -1.78 10.04
CA MET A 149 3.55 -2.81 9.98
C MET A 149 2.63 -2.72 11.19
N LYS A 150 3.19 -2.67 12.41
CA LYS A 150 2.38 -2.55 13.64
C LYS A 150 1.48 -1.31 13.62
N VAL A 151 2.01 -0.17 13.19
CA VAL A 151 1.26 1.08 13.12
C VAL A 151 0.12 0.99 12.09
N ASN A 152 0.42 0.59 10.86
CA ASN A 152 -0.56 0.58 9.78
C ASN A 152 -1.67 -0.46 10.02
N GLU A 153 -1.32 -1.65 10.47
CA GLU A 153 -2.27 -2.73 10.75
C GLU A 153 -3.15 -2.46 11.98
N ASN A 154 -2.75 -1.54 12.86
CA ASN A 154 -3.54 -1.17 14.02
C ASN A 154 -4.64 -0.12 13.74
N ILE A 155 -4.66 0.53 12.59
CA ILE A 155 -5.66 1.55 12.26
C ILE A 155 -7.10 1.06 12.36
N PRO A 156 -7.47 -0.18 11.94
CA PRO A 156 -8.82 -0.68 12.17
C PRO A 156 -9.23 -0.73 13.65
N ASN A 157 -8.30 -1.04 14.57
CA ASN A 157 -8.58 -1.03 16.00
C ASN A 157 -8.84 0.40 16.50
N LEU A 158 -8.02 1.35 16.08
CA LEU A 158 -8.20 2.76 16.42
C LEU A 158 -9.56 3.30 15.97
N ILE A 159 -10.04 2.89 14.79
CA ILE A 159 -11.37 3.26 14.29
C ILE A 159 -12.46 2.65 15.17
N ILE A 160 -12.32 1.40 15.59
CA ILE A 160 -13.28 0.76 16.51
C ILE A 160 -13.29 1.47 17.86
N ASP A 161 -12.12 1.84 18.40
CA ASP A 161 -12.04 2.55 19.68
C ASP A 161 -12.65 3.96 19.56
N LYS A 162 -12.49 4.61 18.42
CA LYS A 162 -13.18 5.87 18.13
C LYS A 162 -14.70 5.69 18.04
N LEU A 163 -15.16 4.62 17.37
CA LEU A 163 -16.57 4.29 17.24
C LEU A 163 -17.23 4.08 18.61
N LYS A 164 -16.54 3.38 19.53
CA LYS A 164 -17.05 3.11 20.89
C LYS A 164 -17.26 4.38 21.73
N LYS A 165 -16.62 5.51 21.36
CA LYS A 165 -16.83 6.81 22.04
C LYS A 165 -18.16 7.47 21.67
N PHE A 166 -18.83 7.04 20.59
CA PHE A 166 -20.16 7.54 20.24
C PHE A 166 -21.22 6.93 21.17
N ASN A 167 -22.07 7.77 21.75
CA ASN A 167 -23.20 7.30 22.55
C ASN A 167 -24.10 6.38 21.74
N SER A 168 -24.49 5.26 22.35
CA SER A 168 -25.41 4.30 21.74
C SER A 168 -24.92 3.69 20.41
N TYR A 169 -23.57 3.65 20.17
CA TYR A 169 -23.02 3.12 18.91
C TYR A 169 -23.52 1.70 18.56
N LYS A 170 -23.89 0.89 19.56
CA LYS A 170 -24.40 -0.47 19.36
C LYS A 170 -25.77 -0.52 18.67
N SER A 171 -26.61 0.50 18.84
CA SER A 171 -27.92 0.61 18.18
C SER A 171 -27.84 1.27 16.81
N LYS A 172 -26.73 1.90 16.46
CA LYS A 172 -26.53 2.63 15.22
C LYS A 172 -26.22 1.71 14.03
N LYS A 173 -26.67 2.13 12.84
CA LYS A 173 -26.28 1.53 11.56
C LYS A 173 -24.98 2.14 11.10
N ILE A 174 -23.95 1.34 10.95
CA ILE A 174 -22.62 1.78 10.55
C ILE A 174 -22.46 1.57 9.06
N GLY A 175 -22.17 2.66 8.32
CA GLY A 175 -21.88 2.63 6.89
C GLY A 175 -20.39 2.47 6.64
N LEU A 176 -20.00 1.40 5.94
CA LEU A 176 -18.63 1.20 5.48
C LEU A 176 -18.56 1.45 3.97
N LEU A 177 -17.95 2.56 3.57
CA LEU A 177 -17.76 2.95 2.18
C LEU A 177 -16.34 2.64 1.73
N GLY A 178 -16.22 1.77 0.73
CA GLY A 178 -14.96 1.27 0.21
C GLY A 178 -14.48 0.01 0.93
N LEU A 179 -14.33 -1.09 0.16
CA LEU A 179 -13.92 -2.40 0.66
C LEU A 179 -12.60 -2.85 0.04
N THR A 180 -12.24 -2.31 -1.11
CA THR A 180 -10.98 -2.60 -1.80
C THR A 180 -9.79 -1.97 -1.08
N PHE A 181 -8.57 -2.46 -1.36
CA PHE A 181 -7.38 -1.96 -0.67
C PHE A 181 -6.98 -0.53 -1.12
N LYS A 182 -7.49 -0.06 -2.25
CA LYS A 182 -7.33 1.31 -2.78
C LYS A 182 -8.51 1.66 -3.69
N GLY A 183 -8.67 2.94 -4.03
CA GLY A 183 -9.63 3.38 -5.04
C GLY A 183 -9.34 2.83 -6.44
N GLU A 184 -10.36 2.85 -7.30
CA GLU A 184 -10.28 2.46 -8.73
C GLU A 184 -9.78 1.02 -8.96
N THR A 185 -10.17 0.08 -8.10
CA THR A 185 -9.86 -1.35 -8.24
C THR A 185 -10.93 -2.21 -7.57
N ASP A 186 -11.10 -3.42 -8.05
CA ASP A 186 -11.96 -4.45 -7.46
C ASP A 186 -11.21 -5.42 -6.52
N ASP A 187 -9.93 -5.13 -6.25
CA ASP A 187 -9.03 -5.99 -5.49
C ASP A 187 -9.16 -5.77 -3.97
N THR A 188 -9.61 -6.79 -3.26
CA THR A 188 -9.79 -6.77 -1.80
C THR A 188 -8.67 -7.44 -1.03
N ARG A 189 -7.62 -7.94 -1.70
CA ARG A 189 -6.51 -8.63 -1.04
C ARG A 189 -5.80 -7.72 -0.04
N ASP A 190 -5.61 -8.23 1.17
CA ASP A 190 -4.99 -7.50 2.28
C ASP A 190 -5.64 -6.13 2.58
N SER A 191 -6.92 -5.96 2.23
CA SER A 191 -7.66 -4.73 2.52
C SER A 191 -7.94 -4.57 4.01
N LEU A 192 -7.50 -3.45 4.58
CA LEU A 192 -7.81 -3.09 5.97
C LEU A 192 -9.30 -2.72 6.17
N SER A 193 -10.02 -2.34 5.11
CA SER A 193 -11.48 -2.18 5.14
C SER A 193 -12.17 -3.52 5.41
N ILE A 194 -11.70 -4.61 4.78
CA ILE A 194 -12.20 -5.96 5.06
C ILE A 194 -11.85 -6.40 6.48
N VAL A 195 -10.65 -6.09 6.97
CA VAL A 195 -10.27 -6.35 8.35
C VAL A 195 -11.20 -5.62 9.32
N LEU A 196 -11.48 -4.34 9.07
CA LEU A 196 -12.42 -3.54 9.86
C LEU A 196 -13.82 -4.13 9.81
N LEU A 197 -14.35 -4.45 8.62
CA LEU A 197 -15.65 -5.08 8.43
C LEU A 197 -15.79 -6.35 9.28
N ASN A 198 -14.80 -7.23 9.24
CA ASN A 198 -14.83 -8.47 10.01
C ASN A 198 -14.78 -8.24 11.52
N LYS A 199 -14.03 -7.24 11.98
CA LYS A 199 -14.02 -6.83 13.39
C LYS A 199 -15.36 -6.25 13.85
N LEU A 200 -15.99 -5.40 13.04
CA LEU A 200 -17.32 -4.83 13.32
C LEU A 200 -18.40 -5.92 13.37
N LYS A 201 -18.35 -6.90 12.47
CA LYS A 201 -19.26 -8.08 12.51
C LYS A 201 -19.13 -8.87 13.80
N LYS A 202 -17.90 -9.08 14.30
CA LYS A 202 -17.66 -9.76 15.58
C LYS A 202 -18.23 -9.00 16.79
N LEU A 203 -18.47 -7.70 16.67
CA LEU A 203 -19.12 -6.89 17.69
C LEU A 203 -20.65 -6.88 17.57
N ASN A 204 -21.23 -7.70 16.68
CA ASN A 204 -22.67 -7.79 16.41
C ASN A 204 -23.34 -6.45 16.06
N LEU A 205 -22.61 -5.58 15.33
CA LEU A 205 -23.09 -4.28 14.90
C LEU A 205 -23.89 -4.38 13.60
N LYS A 206 -24.85 -3.47 13.39
CA LYS A 206 -25.58 -3.34 12.13
C LYS A 206 -24.72 -2.62 11.11
N ILE A 207 -24.22 -3.35 10.09
CA ILE A 207 -23.27 -2.82 9.12
C ILE A 207 -23.92 -2.78 7.75
N LEU A 208 -23.89 -1.61 7.13
CA LEU A 208 -24.16 -1.40 5.72
C LEU A 208 -22.83 -1.26 4.98
N GLN A 209 -22.73 -1.78 3.76
CA GLN A 209 -21.48 -1.77 3.02
C GLN A 209 -21.71 -1.37 1.56
N SER A 210 -20.82 -0.57 1.02
CA SER A 210 -20.84 -0.15 -0.38
C SER A 210 -19.41 -0.07 -0.92
N ASP A 211 -19.24 -0.53 -2.15
CA ASP A 211 -18.03 -0.30 -2.93
C ASP A 211 -18.43 -0.12 -4.40
N GLU A 212 -17.76 0.79 -5.08
CA GLU A 212 -18.08 1.13 -6.47
C GLU A 212 -17.59 0.04 -7.45
N TYR A 213 -16.45 -0.56 -7.15
CA TYR A 213 -15.77 -1.52 -8.04
C TYR A 213 -15.94 -2.97 -7.59
N TYR A 214 -16.16 -3.22 -6.31
CA TYR A 214 -16.29 -4.55 -5.74
C TYR A 214 -17.72 -4.85 -5.30
N LYS A 215 -18.38 -5.74 -6.03
CA LYS A 215 -19.76 -6.16 -5.70
C LYS A 215 -19.78 -7.21 -4.60
N THR A 216 -20.42 -6.92 -3.49
CA THR A 216 -20.67 -7.88 -2.41
C THR A 216 -22.11 -8.37 -2.44
N LYS A 217 -22.37 -9.58 -1.91
CA LYS A 217 -23.70 -10.18 -1.82
C LYS A 217 -24.73 -9.28 -1.11
N ASN A 218 -24.26 -8.48 -0.13
CA ASN A 218 -25.09 -7.59 0.68
C ASN A 218 -24.70 -6.11 0.49
N GLY A 219 -24.08 -5.77 -0.64
CA GLY A 219 -23.71 -4.40 -0.96
C GLY A 219 -24.91 -3.59 -1.43
N ILE A 220 -24.95 -2.33 -1.00
CA ILE A 220 -25.95 -1.35 -1.43
C ILE A 220 -25.25 -0.20 -2.19
N SER A 221 -26.01 0.63 -2.87
CA SER A 221 -25.43 1.77 -3.57
C SER A 221 -24.86 2.80 -2.58
N LYS A 222 -23.87 3.58 -3.02
CA LYS A 222 -23.28 4.67 -2.21
C LYS A 222 -24.33 5.63 -1.68
N LYS A 223 -25.31 6.03 -2.54
CA LYS A 223 -26.41 6.92 -2.16
C LYS A 223 -27.28 6.30 -1.06
N GLU A 224 -27.58 5.05 -1.21
CA GLU A 224 -28.38 4.30 -0.24
C GLU A 224 -27.64 4.12 1.09
N LEU A 225 -26.31 3.83 1.04
CA LEU A 225 -25.47 3.76 2.23
C LEU A 225 -25.51 5.06 3.03
N ILE A 226 -25.29 6.21 2.37
CA ILE A 226 -25.27 7.53 3.01
C ILE A 226 -26.62 7.84 3.66
N ASN A 227 -27.72 7.49 2.99
CA ASN A 227 -29.06 7.80 3.49
C ASN A 227 -29.50 6.88 4.63
N LYS A 228 -28.98 5.65 4.73
CA LYS A 228 -29.43 4.63 5.70
C LYS A 228 -28.49 4.44 6.88
N SER A 229 -27.26 4.96 6.84
CA SER A 229 -26.30 4.85 7.94
C SER A 229 -26.45 6.00 8.93
N ASP A 230 -26.18 5.72 10.19
CA ASP A 230 -26.16 6.71 11.27
C ASP A 230 -24.73 7.20 11.55
N ILE A 231 -23.75 6.39 11.18
CA ILE A 231 -22.30 6.67 11.35
C ILE A 231 -21.57 6.14 10.11
#